data_052b69a77bac382fb7ca7dccdab73e55
#
_entry.id   052b69a77bac382fb7ca7dccdab73e55
#
_cell.length_a   1.000
_cell.length_b   1.000
_cell.length_c   1.000
_cell.angle_alpha   90.00
_cell.angle_beta   90.00
_cell.angle_gamma   90.00
#
_symmetry.space_group_name_H-M   'P 1'
#
loop_
_entity.id
_entity.type
_entity.pdbx_description
1 polymer ?
#
loop_
_entity_poly.entity_id
_entity_poly.type
_entity_poly.pdbx_seq_one_letter_code
_entity_poly.pdbx_strand_id
1 'polypeptide(L)'
;MPKITKAMTAIEVKRLTVPKMHAVGTVPGLMLDVKASGSTAWILRTTVGNRRADIGLGGYPGVTLAAATEAARQIRAKIKDGIDPTAERRARQAVVEWTFKRCAEAYITGHRSGWKNAKHASQWENTLETYVYPVFGDKHVRDVDTGDITTAIRSMWSTKNETMVRVRNRIELVLSWAAAQGYRPKGFNPAAWRGHLDQVLPKPSKVNKRAHHPAMPIDEVHGFVLALHTSQSIAAQCLEFVVMTACRSGEARLATWSEFDLKAAVWNIPADRMKASRPHRVPLAAQVMTLLEKLPRFEGTELLFPGRDGQKPLSDMSLTAIMRRAKLAYVPHGFRSTFSDWTAERTAYPSEVREMALAHSIGNGTDAAYRRGDLFDKRRHLMRDWTNFIELPPAMGDNVVPIHKAA
;
A
#
# COMPACT_ATOMS: atom_id res chain seq x y z
N MET A 1 52.74 -22.67 -27.81
CA MET A 1 53.33 -22.58 -26.45
C MET A 1 53.27 -21.14 -25.98
N PRO A 2 52.82 -20.82 -24.77
CA PRO A 2 52.87 -19.46 -24.26
C PRO A 2 54.30 -18.98 -24.17
N LYS A 3 54.62 -17.79 -24.69
CA LYS A 3 55.92 -17.14 -24.60
C LYS A 3 56.29 -16.97 -23.12
N ILE A 4 57.34 -17.66 -22.65
CA ILE A 4 57.85 -17.49 -21.28
C ILE A 4 58.58 -16.15 -21.26
N THR A 5 58.03 -15.17 -20.59
CA THR A 5 58.65 -13.86 -20.38
C THR A 5 59.75 -14.02 -19.32
N LYS A 6 60.95 -13.52 -19.59
CA LYS A 6 62.10 -13.52 -18.62
C LYS A 6 61.65 -12.75 -17.36
N ALA A 7 61.95 -13.32 -16.19
CA ALA A 7 61.67 -12.66 -14.92
C ALA A 7 62.42 -11.34 -14.78
N MET A 8 61.75 -10.25 -14.51
CA MET A 8 62.32 -8.92 -14.28
C MET A 8 62.83 -8.78 -12.86
N THR A 9 63.94 -8.06 -12.72
CA THR A 9 64.51 -7.63 -11.43
C THR A 9 63.78 -6.35 -10.94
N ALA A 10 63.88 -5.99 -9.66
CA ALA A 10 63.34 -4.78 -9.10
C ALA A 10 63.86 -3.50 -9.79
N ILE A 11 65.09 -3.53 -10.27
CA ILE A 11 65.75 -2.42 -11.00
C ILE A 11 65.13 -2.27 -12.38
N GLU A 12 64.84 -3.35 -13.08
CA GLU A 12 64.18 -3.34 -14.38
C GLU A 12 62.74 -2.84 -14.27
N VAL A 13 62.03 -3.27 -13.24
CA VAL A 13 60.66 -2.79 -12.95
C VAL A 13 60.61 -1.28 -12.70
N LYS A 14 61.58 -0.73 -11.94
CA LYS A 14 61.69 0.71 -11.67
C LYS A 14 61.87 1.56 -12.94
N ARG A 15 62.45 0.98 -14.01
CA ARG A 15 62.71 1.64 -15.29
C ARG A 15 61.50 1.61 -16.26
N LEU A 16 60.39 0.96 -15.89
CA LEU A 16 59.19 0.88 -16.72
C LEU A 16 58.40 2.19 -16.62
N THR A 17 58.52 3.06 -17.62
CA THR A 17 57.80 4.35 -17.68
C THR A 17 56.82 4.43 -18.83
N VAL A 18 56.87 3.48 -19.79
CA VAL A 18 56.00 3.50 -20.96
C VAL A 18 54.58 3.09 -20.58
N PRO A 19 53.55 3.92 -20.89
CA PRO A 19 52.18 3.63 -20.57
C PRO A 19 51.65 2.38 -21.30
N LYS A 20 51.66 1.24 -20.63
CA LYS A 20 51.09 -0.05 -21.06
C LYS A 20 51.14 -1.06 -19.91
N MET A 21 50.54 -2.21 -20.12
CA MET A 21 50.72 -3.38 -19.25
C MET A 21 51.98 -4.14 -19.58
N HIS A 22 52.91 -4.21 -18.64
CA HIS A 22 54.21 -4.89 -18.77
C HIS A 22 54.16 -6.25 -18.06
N ALA A 23 54.43 -7.33 -18.79
CA ALA A 23 54.54 -8.66 -18.18
C ALA A 23 55.86 -8.76 -17.41
N VAL A 24 55.80 -9.16 -16.15
CA VAL A 24 56.97 -9.14 -15.23
C VAL A 24 57.70 -10.49 -15.18
N GLY A 25 57.06 -11.57 -15.58
CA GLY A 25 57.70 -12.89 -15.76
C GLY A 25 57.96 -13.68 -14.48
N THR A 26 57.81 -13.12 -13.28
CA THR A 26 58.02 -13.83 -12.00
C THR A 26 56.92 -14.84 -11.68
N VAL A 27 55.70 -14.52 -12.04
CA VAL A 27 54.51 -15.40 -11.97
C VAL A 27 53.76 -15.26 -13.28
N PRO A 28 53.25 -16.35 -13.88
CA PRO A 28 52.43 -16.26 -15.09
C PRO A 28 51.22 -15.37 -14.90
N GLY A 29 51.11 -14.33 -15.74
CA GLY A 29 50.03 -13.35 -15.68
C GLY A 29 50.24 -12.19 -14.72
N LEU A 30 51.35 -12.12 -13.97
CA LEU A 30 51.67 -10.92 -13.18
C LEU A 30 52.14 -9.81 -14.11
N MET A 31 51.51 -8.66 -14.03
CA MET A 31 51.78 -7.50 -14.86
C MET A 31 51.88 -6.23 -14.02
N LEU A 32 52.71 -5.28 -14.47
CA LEU A 32 52.71 -3.90 -14.00
C LEU A 32 51.93 -3.05 -15.02
N ASP A 33 50.83 -2.45 -14.59
CA ASP A 33 50.06 -1.49 -15.39
C ASP A 33 50.60 -0.09 -15.16
N VAL A 34 51.20 0.51 -16.18
CA VAL A 34 51.69 1.91 -16.18
C VAL A 34 50.69 2.73 -16.94
N LYS A 35 50.03 3.67 -16.27
CA LYS A 35 49.02 4.58 -16.87
C LYS A 35 49.68 5.83 -17.45
N ALA A 36 48.99 6.47 -18.40
CA ALA A 36 49.41 7.73 -18.98
C ALA A 36 49.59 8.86 -17.94
N SER A 37 48.84 8.77 -16.81
CA SER A 37 48.97 9.67 -15.65
C SER A 37 50.23 9.45 -14.81
N GLY A 38 51.09 8.49 -15.15
CA GLY A 38 52.27 8.10 -14.37
C GLY A 38 51.93 7.18 -13.18
N SER A 39 50.69 6.89 -12.87
CA SER A 39 50.34 5.95 -11.82
C SER A 39 50.60 4.50 -12.26
N THR A 40 51.07 3.68 -11.31
CA THR A 40 51.47 2.28 -11.58
C THR A 40 50.78 1.34 -10.58
N ALA A 41 50.27 0.22 -11.09
CA ALA A 41 49.59 -0.78 -10.27
C ALA A 41 49.92 -2.22 -10.70
N TRP A 42 49.99 -3.11 -9.71
CA TRP A 42 50.18 -4.54 -9.95
C TRP A 42 48.85 -5.18 -10.29
N ILE A 43 48.82 -5.98 -11.36
CA ILE A 43 47.66 -6.73 -11.84
C ILE A 43 48.04 -8.18 -12.08
N LEU A 44 47.25 -9.10 -11.53
CA LEU A 44 47.34 -10.52 -11.91
C LEU A 44 46.24 -10.82 -12.94
N ARG A 45 46.63 -11.05 -14.17
CA ARG A 45 45.75 -11.52 -15.24
C ARG A 45 45.68 -13.04 -15.22
N THR A 46 44.53 -13.60 -14.92
CA THR A 46 44.38 -15.05 -14.76
C THR A 46 42.98 -15.48 -15.21
N THR A 47 42.74 -16.81 -15.29
CA THR A 47 41.43 -17.37 -15.53
C THR A 47 40.88 -17.91 -14.22
N VAL A 48 39.66 -17.50 -13.86
CA VAL A 48 38.92 -17.98 -12.68
C VAL A 48 37.67 -18.71 -13.18
N GLY A 49 37.61 -20.02 -12.98
CA GLY A 49 36.61 -20.86 -13.66
C GLY A 49 36.80 -20.75 -15.20
N ASN A 50 35.72 -20.37 -15.90
CA ASN A 50 35.74 -20.19 -17.37
C ASN A 50 35.91 -18.72 -17.81
N ARG A 51 36.27 -17.79 -16.90
CA ARG A 51 36.35 -16.35 -17.21
C ARG A 51 37.76 -15.79 -16.97
N ARG A 52 38.17 -14.93 -17.89
CA ARG A 52 39.39 -14.15 -17.73
C ARG A 52 39.14 -13.01 -16.75
N ALA A 53 40.04 -12.83 -15.76
CA ALA A 53 39.96 -11.81 -14.74
C ALA A 53 41.30 -11.09 -14.54
N ASP A 54 41.23 -9.78 -14.34
CA ASP A 54 42.34 -8.92 -13.94
C ASP A 54 42.16 -8.58 -12.45
N ILE A 55 43.06 -9.11 -11.61
CA ILE A 55 42.99 -8.96 -10.15
C ILE A 55 44.08 -7.96 -9.73
N GLY A 56 43.65 -6.81 -9.15
CA GLY A 56 44.55 -5.79 -8.63
C GLY A 56 45.25 -6.27 -7.36
N LEU A 57 46.56 -6.08 -7.27
CA LEU A 57 47.40 -6.47 -6.14
C LEU A 57 47.98 -5.28 -5.37
N GLY A 58 47.64 -4.04 -5.77
CA GLY A 58 48.09 -2.80 -5.13
C GLY A 58 48.97 -1.92 -6.02
N GLY A 59 49.20 -0.69 -5.56
CA GLY A 59 50.00 0.31 -6.30
C GLY A 59 51.50 0.15 -6.07
N TYR A 60 52.29 0.24 -7.14
CA TYR A 60 53.73 0.38 -7.04
C TYR A 60 54.09 1.87 -6.85
N PRO A 61 55.13 2.24 -6.02
CA PRO A 61 56.05 1.38 -5.30
C PRO A 61 55.56 0.90 -3.91
N GLY A 62 54.38 1.28 -3.45
CA GLY A 62 53.86 0.88 -2.13
C GLY A 62 53.82 -0.64 -1.96
N VAL A 63 53.48 -1.40 -3.00
CA VAL A 63 53.65 -2.85 -3.08
C VAL A 63 54.91 -3.15 -3.88
N THR A 64 55.87 -3.82 -3.27
CA THR A 64 57.13 -4.21 -3.94
C THR A 64 56.93 -5.35 -4.93
N LEU A 65 57.88 -5.57 -5.85
CA LEU A 65 57.87 -6.71 -6.76
C LEU A 65 57.77 -8.06 -6.02
N ALA A 66 58.51 -8.20 -4.91
CA ALA A 66 58.50 -9.42 -4.11
C ALA A 66 57.11 -9.66 -3.49
N ALA A 67 56.50 -8.61 -2.89
CA ALA A 67 55.18 -8.68 -2.30
C ALA A 67 54.09 -8.99 -3.35
N ALA A 68 54.13 -8.33 -4.52
CA ALA A 68 53.23 -8.62 -5.63
C ALA A 68 53.35 -10.04 -6.18
N THR A 69 54.60 -10.55 -6.26
CA THR A 69 54.89 -11.92 -6.70
C THR A 69 54.30 -12.94 -5.73
N GLU A 70 54.47 -12.74 -4.42
CA GLU A 70 53.93 -13.63 -3.40
C GLU A 70 52.39 -13.59 -3.38
N ALA A 71 51.77 -12.40 -3.41
CA ALA A 71 50.35 -12.26 -3.52
C ALA A 71 49.76 -12.96 -4.77
N ALA A 72 50.46 -12.83 -5.90
CA ALA A 72 50.05 -13.52 -7.14
C ALA A 72 50.13 -15.05 -7.01
N ARG A 73 51.13 -15.59 -6.33
CA ARG A 73 51.25 -17.02 -6.06
C ARG A 73 50.10 -17.53 -5.18
N GLN A 74 49.82 -16.83 -4.09
CA GLN A 74 48.76 -17.18 -3.17
C GLN A 74 47.39 -17.18 -3.86
N ILE A 75 47.10 -16.18 -4.69
CA ILE A 75 45.84 -16.11 -5.46
C ILE A 75 45.76 -17.27 -6.46
N ARG A 76 46.84 -17.59 -7.15
CA ARG A 76 46.86 -18.73 -8.08
C ARG A 76 46.70 -20.08 -7.38
N ALA A 77 47.23 -20.22 -6.17
CA ALA A 77 47.01 -21.42 -5.34
C ALA A 77 45.53 -21.55 -5.00
N LYS A 78 44.88 -20.48 -4.50
CA LYS A 78 43.42 -20.48 -4.22
C LYS A 78 42.58 -20.84 -5.45
N ILE A 79 42.92 -20.30 -6.63
CA ILE A 79 42.21 -20.63 -7.88
C ILE A 79 42.38 -22.11 -8.24
N LYS A 80 43.59 -22.68 -8.05
CA LYS A 80 43.85 -24.10 -8.27
C LYS A 80 43.04 -25.00 -7.34
N ASP A 81 42.83 -24.54 -6.11
CA ASP A 81 41.99 -25.22 -5.10
C ASP A 81 40.47 -24.99 -5.32
N GLY A 82 40.07 -24.40 -6.44
CA GLY A 82 38.68 -24.14 -6.80
C GLY A 82 38.06 -22.93 -6.10
N ILE A 83 38.85 -22.15 -5.36
CA ILE A 83 38.35 -20.95 -4.65
C ILE A 83 38.44 -19.74 -5.59
N ASP A 84 37.30 -19.05 -5.81
CA ASP A 84 37.25 -17.80 -6.55
C ASP A 84 37.65 -16.62 -5.67
N PRO A 85 38.87 -16.05 -5.84
CA PRO A 85 39.34 -14.93 -5.00
C PRO A 85 38.59 -13.63 -5.21
N THR A 86 37.75 -13.56 -6.25
CA THR A 86 36.89 -12.38 -6.54
C THR A 86 35.46 -12.57 -6.09
N ALA A 87 35.08 -13.74 -5.60
CA ALA A 87 33.71 -14.06 -5.19
C ALA A 87 33.22 -13.15 -4.07
N GLU A 88 34.01 -12.92 -3.03
CA GLU A 88 33.67 -12.00 -1.94
C GLU A 88 33.48 -10.55 -2.41
N ARG A 89 34.38 -10.10 -3.32
CA ARG A 89 34.27 -8.75 -3.88
C ARG A 89 33.05 -8.60 -4.77
N ARG A 90 32.70 -9.62 -5.59
CA ARG A 90 31.47 -9.65 -6.37
C ARG A 90 30.24 -9.75 -5.49
N ALA A 91 30.28 -10.56 -4.46
CA ALA A 91 29.20 -10.62 -3.46
C ALA A 91 28.98 -9.27 -2.77
N ARG A 92 30.07 -8.57 -2.36
CA ARG A 92 29.98 -7.22 -1.80
C ARG A 92 29.41 -6.20 -2.79
N GLN A 93 29.82 -6.24 -4.07
CA GLN A 93 29.29 -5.36 -5.11
C GLN A 93 27.81 -5.66 -5.44
N ALA A 94 27.44 -6.95 -5.54
CA ALA A 94 26.04 -7.36 -5.69
C ALA A 94 25.18 -6.94 -4.48
N VAL A 95 25.76 -6.97 -3.28
CA VAL A 95 25.11 -6.53 -2.04
C VAL A 95 24.91 -5.01 -2.01
N VAL A 96 25.79 -4.21 -2.62
CA VAL A 96 25.64 -2.74 -2.75
C VAL A 96 24.47 -2.36 -3.67
N GLU A 97 24.04 -3.25 -4.58
CA GLU A 97 22.90 -2.98 -5.47
C GLU A 97 21.53 -3.10 -4.81
N TRP A 98 21.39 -3.76 -3.63
CA TRP A 98 20.11 -3.97 -2.96
C TRP A 98 19.86 -2.93 -1.88
N THR A 99 19.49 -1.71 -2.32
CA THR A 99 19.02 -0.66 -1.43
C THR A 99 17.61 -0.98 -0.90
N PHE A 100 17.18 -0.32 0.18
CA PHE A 100 15.82 -0.47 0.68
C PHE A 100 14.78 -0.12 -0.40
N LYS A 101 14.99 0.97 -1.15
CA LYS A 101 14.10 1.40 -2.25
C LYS A 101 13.95 0.29 -3.30
N ARG A 102 15.05 -0.28 -3.77
CA ARG A 102 15.01 -1.36 -4.75
C ARG A 102 14.29 -2.61 -4.23
N CYS A 103 14.50 -2.96 -2.96
CA CYS A 103 13.77 -4.04 -2.32
C CYS A 103 12.26 -3.75 -2.24
N ALA A 104 11.88 -2.52 -1.91
CA ALA A 104 10.49 -2.10 -1.84
C ALA A 104 9.80 -2.14 -3.22
N GLU A 105 10.46 -1.65 -4.26
CA GLU A 105 9.97 -1.71 -5.65
C GLU A 105 9.79 -3.15 -6.13
N ALA A 106 10.76 -4.03 -5.85
CA ALA A 106 10.67 -5.45 -6.17
C ALA A 106 9.55 -6.15 -5.40
N TYR A 107 9.39 -5.84 -4.10
CA TYR A 107 8.29 -6.33 -3.27
C TYR A 107 6.94 -5.92 -3.85
N ILE A 108 6.75 -4.63 -4.16
CA ILE A 108 5.52 -4.09 -4.72
C ILE A 108 5.19 -4.77 -6.05
N THR A 109 6.17 -4.89 -6.94
CA THR A 109 6.00 -5.52 -8.25
C THR A 109 5.58 -6.99 -8.11
N GLY A 110 6.24 -7.74 -7.24
CA GLY A 110 5.95 -9.16 -7.03
C GLY A 110 4.58 -9.44 -6.39
N HIS A 111 4.05 -8.50 -5.60
CA HIS A 111 2.78 -8.66 -4.89
C HIS A 111 1.59 -7.95 -5.56
N ARG A 112 1.86 -7.14 -6.59
CA ARG A 112 0.85 -6.29 -7.26
C ARG A 112 -0.33 -7.08 -7.81
N SER A 113 -0.09 -8.25 -8.37
CA SER A 113 -1.14 -9.13 -8.91
C SER A 113 -2.10 -9.69 -7.85
N GLY A 114 -1.65 -9.80 -6.61
CA GLY A 114 -2.48 -10.24 -5.48
C GLY A 114 -3.33 -9.13 -4.86
N TRP A 115 -3.13 -7.86 -5.25
CA TRP A 115 -3.87 -6.74 -4.67
C TRP A 115 -5.12 -6.40 -5.49
N LYS A 116 -6.29 -6.60 -4.89
CA LYS A 116 -7.60 -6.35 -5.52
C LYS A 116 -7.81 -4.89 -5.96
N ASN A 117 -7.14 -3.92 -5.35
CA ASN A 117 -7.33 -2.51 -5.62
C ASN A 117 -6.04 -1.88 -6.16
N ALA A 118 -6.07 -1.38 -7.39
CA ALA A 118 -4.95 -0.67 -8.02
C ALA A 118 -4.45 0.52 -7.16
N LYS A 119 -5.34 1.22 -6.45
CA LYS A 119 -4.98 2.29 -5.50
C LYS A 119 -4.11 1.80 -4.34
N HIS A 120 -4.14 0.52 -4.01
CA HIS A 120 -3.32 -0.03 -2.92
C HIS A 120 -1.83 0.02 -3.28
N ALA A 121 -1.47 -0.32 -4.52
CA ALA A 121 -0.09 -0.21 -5.01
C ALA A 121 0.39 1.25 -4.98
N SER A 122 -0.40 2.19 -5.52
CA SER A 122 -0.05 3.62 -5.50
C SER A 122 0.08 4.17 -4.07
N GLN A 123 -0.73 3.69 -3.12
CA GLN A 123 -0.59 4.06 -1.72
C GLN A 123 0.71 3.54 -1.09
N TRP A 124 1.18 2.36 -1.50
CA TRP A 124 2.47 1.86 -1.06
C TRP A 124 3.61 2.73 -1.59
N GLU A 125 3.63 2.96 -2.89
CA GLU A 125 4.62 3.78 -3.58
C GLU A 125 4.68 5.19 -2.97
N ASN A 126 3.55 5.92 -2.94
CA ASN A 126 3.48 7.28 -2.43
C ASN A 126 3.91 7.42 -0.97
N THR A 127 3.54 6.48 -0.10
CA THR A 127 3.92 6.61 1.31
C THR A 127 5.38 6.25 1.57
N LEU A 128 5.94 5.28 0.85
CA LEU A 128 7.37 4.98 0.95
C LEU A 128 8.21 6.12 0.36
N GLU A 129 7.79 6.68 -0.76
CA GLU A 129 8.43 7.84 -1.39
C GLU A 129 8.40 9.07 -0.48
N THR A 130 7.25 9.33 0.15
CA THR A 130 7.08 10.53 0.99
C THR A 130 7.82 10.43 2.32
N TYR A 131 7.81 9.26 2.97
CA TYR A 131 8.21 9.14 4.37
C TYR A 131 9.46 8.30 4.61
N VAL A 132 9.82 7.41 3.70
CA VAL A 132 10.89 6.42 3.92
C VAL A 132 12.11 6.67 3.05
N TYR A 133 11.91 6.82 1.74
CA TYR A 133 13.04 6.98 0.81
C TYR A 133 13.92 8.21 1.09
N PRO A 134 13.40 9.38 1.54
CA PRO A 134 14.25 10.50 1.90
C PRO A 134 15.16 10.23 3.10
N VAL A 135 14.84 9.22 3.94
CA VAL A 135 15.60 8.91 5.16
C VAL A 135 16.61 7.79 4.91
N PHE A 136 16.17 6.67 4.33
CA PHE A 136 17.03 5.50 4.11
C PHE A 136 16.73 4.71 2.82
N GLY A 137 16.10 5.33 1.84
CA GLY A 137 15.79 4.69 0.56
C GLY A 137 17.01 4.12 -0.15
N ASP A 138 18.10 4.88 -0.16
CA ASP A 138 19.35 4.53 -0.82
C ASP A 138 20.32 3.75 0.08
N LYS A 139 19.97 3.56 1.36
CA LYS A 139 20.77 2.74 2.29
C LYS A 139 20.65 1.28 1.90
N HIS A 140 21.78 0.55 2.00
CA HIS A 140 21.75 -0.89 1.74
C HIS A 140 20.79 -1.59 2.71
N VAL A 141 19.92 -2.47 2.20
CA VAL A 141 18.84 -3.09 2.99
C VAL A 141 19.32 -3.88 4.21
N ARG A 142 20.55 -4.42 4.16
CA ARG A 142 21.18 -5.13 5.29
C ARG A 142 21.54 -4.21 6.46
N ASP A 143 21.83 -2.94 6.16
CA ASP A 143 22.33 -1.96 7.12
C ASP A 143 21.21 -1.08 7.70
N VAL A 144 19.96 -1.28 7.25
CA VAL A 144 18.78 -0.59 7.81
C VAL A 144 18.55 -1.07 9.24
N ASP A 145 18.54 -0.13 10.17
CA ASP A 145 18.40 -0.37 11.60
C ASP A 145 17.18 0.32 12.23
N THR A 146 17.02 0.17 13.54
CA THR A 146 15.93 0.79 14.32
C THR A 146 16.00 2.31 14.33
N GLY A 147 17.21 2.89 14.27
CA GLY A 147 17.42 4.34 14.22
C GLY A 147 16.84 4.94 12.94
N ASP A 148 17.09 4.32 11.80
CA ASP A 148 16.54 4.74 10.51
C ASP A 148 15.02 4.75 10.54
N ILE A 149 14.42 3.66 11.02
CA ILE A 149 12.97 3.49 11.07
C ILE A 149 12.34 4.53 11.98
N THR A 150 12.88 4.69 13.18
CA THR A 150 12.35 5.68 14.13
C THR A 150 12.52 7.10 13.61
N THR A 151 13.58 7.42 12.90
CA THR A 151 13.77 8.72 12.24
C THR A 151 12.69 8.97 11.20
N ALA A 152 12.34 7.97 10.39
CA ALA A 152 11.31 8.11 9.36
C ALA A 152 9.89 8.32 9.91
N ILE A 153 9.55 7.76 11.08
CA ILE A 153 8.17 7.74 11.56
C ILE A 153 7.90 8.55 12.82
N ARG A 154 8.90 8.82 13.68
CA ARG A 154 8.73 9.41 15.02
C ARG A 154 8.09 10.80 14.99
N SER A 155 8.55 11.68 14.10
CA SER A 155 8.07 13.07 14.05
C SER A 155 6.56 13.18 13.77
N MET A 156 6.00 12.21 13.05
CA MET A 156 4.57 12.16 12.69
C MET A 156 3.79 11.09 13.44
N TRP A 157 4.42 10.38 14.38
CA TRP A 157 3.78 9.29 15.11
C TRP A 157 2.57 9.75 15.91
N SER A 158 2.61 10.95 16.49
CA SER A 158 1.49 11.53 17.25
C SER A 158 0.43 12.20 16.40
N THR A 159 0.83 12.83 15.28
CA THR A 159 -0.07 13.65 14.45
C THR A 159 -0.73 12.88 13.30
N LYS A 160 -0.02 11.89 12.74
CA LYS A 160 -0.51 11.04 11.63
C LYS A 160 -0.37 9.56 11.98
N ASN A 161 -0.78 9.19 13.18
CA ASN A 161 -0.52 7.88 13.75
C ASN A 161 -0.94 6.71 12.85
N GLU A 162 -2.16 6.71 12.31
CA GLU A 162 -2.64 5.63 11.44
C GLU A 162 -1.77 5.46 10.18
N THR A 163 -1.35 6.59 9.58
CA THR A 163 -0.44 6.57 8.43
C THR A 163 0.92 5.99 8.82
N MET A 164 1.48 6.41 9.94
CA MET A 164 2.79 5.94 10.40
C MET A 164 2.78 4.45 10.79
N VAL A 165 1.70 3.96 11.37
CA VAL A 165 1.50 2.52 11.60
C VAL A 165 1.52 1.73 10.29
N ARG A 166 0.86 2.25 9.25
CA ARG A 166 0.86 1.62 7.92
C ARG A 166 2.25 1.67 7.28
N VAL A 167 2.95 2.81 7.39
CA VAL A 167 4.34 2.96 6.89
C VAL A 167 5.26 1.97 7.58
N ARG A 168 5.21 1.87 8.92
CA ARG A 168 5.99 0.90 9.68
C ARG A 168 5.71 -0.54 9.22
N ASN A 169 4.43 -0.92 9.06
CA ASN A 169 4.06 -2.24 8.57
C ASN A 169 4.65 -2.53 7.18
N ARG A 170 4.66 -1.53 6.28
CA ARG A 170 5.25 -1.65 4.94
C ARG A 170 6.76 -1.87 5.01
N ILE A 171 7.46 -1.11 5.86
CA ILE A 171 8.88 -1.30 6.11
C ILE A 171 9.15 -2.72 6.61
N GLU A 172 8.39 -3.19 7.60
CA GLU A 172 8.52 -4.54 8.16
C GLU A 172 8.38 -5.63 7.11
N LEU A 173 7.39 -5.51 6.22
CA LEU A 173 7.16 -6.46 5.14
C LEU A 173 8.29 -6.47 4.11
N VAL A 174 8.78 -5.29 3.71
CA VAL A 174 9.91 -5.17 2.78
C VAL A 174 11.19 -5.78 3.37
N LEU A 175 11.49 -5.49 4.63
CA LEU A 175 12.67 -6.03 5.32
C LEU A 175 12.57 -7.55 5.50
N SER A 176 11.38 -8.08 5.82
CA SER A 176 11.14 -9.52 5.92
C SER A 176 11.31 -10.21 4.57
N TRP A 177 10.79 -9.61 3.49
CA TRP A 177 10.99 -10.09 2.13
C TRP A 177 12.46 -10.09 1.73
N ALA A 178 13.18 -9.01 2.02
CA ALA A 178 14.61 -8.91 1.73
C ALA A 178 15.43 -9.99 2.47
N ALA A 179 15.06 -10.32 3.71
CA ALA A 179 15.67 -11.41 4.47
C ALA A 179 15.35 -12.78 3.86
N ALA A 180 14.12 -13.00 3.37
CA ALA A 180 13.73 -14.22 2.68
C ALA A 180 14.51 -14.41 1.36
N GLN A 181 14.79 -13.31 0.63
CA GLN A 181 15.58 -13.30 -0.60
C GLN A 181 17.11 -13.38 -0.37
N GLY A 182 17.58 -13.32 0.88
CA GLY A 182 19.01 -13.35 1.21
C GLY A 182 19.72 -12.00 1.04
N TYR A 183 19.01 -10.91 0.78
CA TYR A 183 19.60 -9.56 0.65
C TYR A 183 19.89 -8.92 2.01
N ARG A 184 19.36 -9.49 3.08
CA ARG A 184 19.56 -9.12 4.47
C ARG A 184 19.74 -10.40 5.31
N PRO A 185 20.55 -10.38 6.41
CA PRO A 185 20.62 -11.51 7.33
C PRO A 185 19.22 -11.92 7.84
N LYS A 186 18.97 -13.23 7.91
CA LYS A 186 17.76 -13.77 8.57
C LYS A 186 17.88 -13.52 10.08
N GLY A 187 16.76 -13.24 10.71
CA GLY A 187 16.69 -13.01 12.15
C GLY A 187 15.82 -11.81 12.50
N PHE A 188 16.33 -10.96 13.37
CA PHE A 188 15.57 -9.83 13.92
C PHE A 188 15.20 -8.78 12.87
N ASN A 189 13.92 -8.40 12.81
CA ASN A 189 13.44 -7.33 11.94
C ASN A 189 13.31 -6.02 12.75
N PRO A 190 14.11 -4.97 12.45
CA PRO A 190 14.11 -3.72 13.21
C PRO A 190 12.81 -2.91 13.10
N ALA A 191 11.91 -3.28 12.17
CA ALA A 191 10.57 -2.70 12.07
C ALA A 191 9.51 -3.50 12.84
N ALA A 192 9.87 -4.61 13.50
CA ALA A 192 8.94 -5.39 14.31
C ALA A 192 8.30 -4.53 15.40
N TRP A 193 6.97 -4.66 15.55
CA TRP A 193 6.26 -3.91 16.59
C TRP A 193 6.42 -4.58 17.96
N ARG A 194 5.98 -5.86 18.07
CA ARG A 194 5.95 -6.58 19.35
C ARG A 194 7.36 -6.91 19.82
N GLY A 195 7.63 -6.57 21.08
CA GLY A 195 8.90 -6.83 21.73
C GLY A 195 10.04 -5.95 21.24
N HIS A 196 9.77 -4.94 20.40
CA HIS A 196 10.79 -4.02 19.92
C HIS A 196 10.30 -2.56 19.81
N LEU A 197 9.64 -2.16 18.72
CA LEU A 197 9.22 -0.76 18.57
C LEU A 197 8.14 -0.34 19.57
N ASP A 198 7.40 -1.28 20.14
CA ASP A 198 6.47 -1.03 21.26
C ASP A 198 7.17 -0.62 22.58
N GLN A 199 8.50 -0.80 22.68
CA GLN A 199 9.32 -0.28 23.78
C GLN A 199 9.88 1.13 23.48
N VAL A 200 9.88 1.54 22.22
CA VAL A 200 10.49 2.80 21.72
C VAL A 200 9.44 3.86 21.41
N LEU A 201 8.26 3.44 21.01
CA LEU A 201 7.16 4.31 20.58
C LEU A 201 5.89 4.05 21.40
N PRO A 202 5.10 5.09 21.71
CA PRO A 202 3.82 4.91 22.38
C PRO A 202 2.88 4.02 21.58
N LYS A 203 2.09 3.19 22.26
CA LYS A 203 1.10 2.33 21.60
C LYS A 203 0.13 3.15 20.74
N PRO A 204 -0.14 2.76 19.47
CA PRO A 204 -1.04 3.50 18.58
C PRO A 204 -2.40 3.81 19.20
N SER A 205 -3.00 2.87 19.94
CA SER A 205 -4.28 3.04 20.60
C SER A 205 -4.29 4.07 21.74
N LYS A 206 -3.12 4.41 22.29
CA LYS A 206 -2.98 5.47 23.30
C LYS A 206 -2.75 6.84 22.67
N VAL A 207 -2.14 6.87 21.47
CA VAL A 207 -1.85 8.11 20.73
C VAL A 207 -3.07 8.62 19.98
N ASN A 208 -3.79 7.71 19.33
CA ASN A 208 -4.99 8.04 18.57
C ASN A 208 -6.12 7.11 18.98
N LYS A 209 -7.04 7.62 19.78
CA LYS A 209 -8.31 6.95 20.02
C LYS A 209 -9.06 6.98 18.69
N ARG A 210 -9.42 5.83 18.14
CA ARG A 210 -10.28 5.75 16.97
C ARG A 210 -11.53 6.56 17.23
N ALA A 211 -11.60 7.75 16.67
CA ALA A 211 -12.83 8.50 16.61
C ALA A 211 -13.72 7.85 15.52
N HIS A 212 -15.00 7.69 15.83
CA HIS A 212 -15.97 7.36 14.81
C HIS A 212 -16.00 8.46 13.75
N HIS A 213 -16.34 8.11 12.51
CA HIS A 213 -16.56 9.13 11.50
C HIS A 213 -17.63 10.10 11.98
N PRO A 214 -17.40 11.43 11.85
CA PRO A 214 -18.43 12.39 12.21
C PRO A 214 -19.73 12.08 11.47
N ALA A 215 -20.77 11.75 12.21
CA ALA A 215 -22.08 11.38 11.73
C ALA A 215 -23.05 12.54 11.96
N MET A 216 -23.98 12.76 11.03
CA MET A 216 -25.04 13.74 11.20
C MET A 216 -26.02 13.23 12.26
N PRO A 217 -26.45 14.06 13.23
CA PRO A 217 -27.51 13.68 14.16
C PRO A 217 -28.77 13.21 13.45
N ILE A 218 -29.47 12.26 14.05
CA ILE A 218 -30.68 11.64 13.46
C ILE A 218 -31.71 12.72 13.10
N ASP A 219 -31.91 13.70 13.96
CA ASP A 219 -32.93 14.74 13.80
C ASP A 219 -32.57 15.81 12.74
N GLU A 220 -31.31 15.88 12.30
CA GLU A 220 -30.85 16.82 11.26
C GLU A 220 -30.97 16.24 9.83
N VAL A 221 -31.06 14.90 9.69
CA VAL A 221 -30.98 14.23 8.38
C VAL A 221 -32.10 14.65 7.45
N HIS A 222 -33.33 14.82 7.96
CA HIS A 222 -34.48 15.26 7.17
C HIS A 222 -34.19 16.58 6.43
N GLY A 223 -33.78 17.62 7.18
CA GLY A 223 -33.47 18.92 6.57
C GLY A 223 -32.34 18.86 5.53
N PHE A 224 -31.36 17.98 5.78
CA PHE A 224 -30.28 17.77 4.83
C PHE A 224 -30.74 17.07 3.54
N VAL A 225 -31.60 16.04 3.63
CA VAL A 225 -32.16 15.36 2.45
C VAL A 225 -33.01 16.31 1.63
N LEU A 226 -33.87 17.14 2.26
CA LEU A 226 -34.62 18.17 1.56
C LEU A 226 -33.70 19.15 0.80
N ALA A 227 -32.60 19.56 1.38
CA ALA A 227 -31.63 20.41 0.70
C ALA A 227 -30.98 19.71 -0.50
N LEU A 228 -30.72 18.38 -0.43
CA LEU A 228 -30.23 17.60 -1.57
C LEU A 228 -31.25 17.52 -2.70
N HIS A 229 -32.55 17.39 -2.42
CA HIS A 229 -33.61 17.34 -3.42
C HIS A 229 -33.64 18.60 -4.31
N THR A 230 -33.26 19.76 -3.79
CA THR A 230 -33.22 21.00 -4.57
C THR A 230 -32.04 21.06 -5.56
N SER A 231 -31.11 20.14 -5.48
CA SER A 231 -29.89 20.16 -6.29
C SER A 231 -29.99 19.27 -7.53
N GLN A 232 -29.74 19.85 -8.70
CA GLN A 232 -29.66 19.12 -9.97
C GLN A 232 -28.28 18.44 -10.21
N SER A 233 -27.36 18.55 -9.25
CA SER A 233 -26.02 18.01 -9.38
C SER A 233 -26.00 16.49 -9.26
N ILE A 234 -25.43 15.78 -10.23
CA ILE A 234 -25.23 14.31 -10.17
C ILE A 234 -24.54 13.87 -8.87
N ALA A 235 -23.62 14.68 -8.36
CA ALA A 235 -22.95 14.39 -7.09
C ALA A 235 -23.89 14.51 -5.88
N ALA A 236 -24.86 15.45 -5.90
CA ALA A 236 -25.87 15.58 -4.85
C ALA A 236 -26.85 14.42 -4.91
N GLN A 237 -27.33 14.05 -6.10
CA GLN A 237 -28.19 12.88 -6.31
C GLN A 237 -27.49 11.58 -5.89
N CYS A 238 -26.18 11.45 -6.15
CA CYS A 238 -25.40 10.33 -5.65
C CYS A 238 -25.29 10.32 -4.11
N LEU A 239 -25.13 11.49 -3.48
CA LEU A 239 -25.08 11.58 -2.02
C LEU A 239 -26.44 11.27 -1.39
N GLU A 240 -27.51 11.75 -1.98
CA GLU A 240 -28.89 11.42 -1.61
C GLU A 240 -29.15 9.90 -1.69
N PHE A 241 -28.75 9.28 -2.79
CA PHE A 241 -28.81 7.83 -2.96
C PHE A 241 -28.00 7.09 -1.86
N VAL A 242 -26.82 7.58 -1.50
CA VAL A 242 -26.00 7.03 -0.40
C VAL A 242 -26.71 7.13 0.94
N VAL A 243 -27.37 8.26 1.22
CA VAL A 243 -28.13 8.47 2.46
C VAL A 243 -29.34 7.52 2.52
N MET A 244 -30.13 7.47 1.45
CA MET A 244 -31.34 6.64 1.38
C MET A 244 -31.05 5.14 1.46
N THR A 245 -29.95 4.67 0.86
CA THR A 245 -29.61 3.24 0.81
C THR A 245 -28.64 2.80 1.90
N ALA A 246 -28.08 3.73 2.68
CA ALA A 246 -27.01 3.49 3.65
C ALA A 246 -25.80 2.69 3.08
N CYS A 247 -25.60 2.69 1.77
CA CYS A 247 -24.48 2.01 1.10
C CYS A 247 -23.14 2.77 1.29
N ARG A 248 -22.03 2.18 0.90
CA ARG A 248 -20.74 2.90 0.89
C ARG A 248 -20.66 3.82 -0.32
N SER A 249 -20.05 5.00 -0.13
CA SER A 249 -19.88 5.98 -1.21
C SER A 249 -19.22 5.39 -2.47
N GLY A 250 -18.28 4.46 -2.30
CA GLY A 250 -17.65 3.77 -3.44
C GLY A 250 -18.61 2.81 -4.16
N GLU A 251 -19.52 2.18 -3.44
CA GLU A 251 -20.54 1.31 -4.03
C GLU A 251 -21.51 2.13 -4.92
N ALA A 252 -22.01 3.25 -4.41
CA ALA A 252 -22.88 4.15 -5.17
C ALA A 252 -22.20 4.79 -6.39
N ARG A 253 -21.02 5.39 -6.20
CA ARG A 253 -20.30 6.10 -7.29
C ARG A 253 -19.90 5.21 -8.47
N LEU A 254 -19.74 3.93 -8.23
CA LEU A 254 -19.37 2.95 -9.25
C LEU A 254 -20.56 2.12 -9.73
N ALA A 255 -21.79 2.44 -9.29
CA ALA A 255 -22.99 1.73 -9.68
C ALA A 255 -23.26 1.88 -11.18
N THR A 256 -23.66 0.79 -11.82
CA THR A 256 -24.09 0.75 -13.22
C THR A 256 -25.57 0.38 -13.30
N TRP A 257 -26.24 0.85 -14.33
CA TRP A 257 -27.65 0.55 -14.54
C TRP A 257 -27.95 -0.94 -14.65
N SER A 258 -27.04 -1.72 -15.18
CA SER A 258 -27.16 -3.19 -15.28
C SER A 258 -27.26 -3.92 -13.94
N GLU A 259 -26.89 -3.26 -12.84
CA GLU A 259 -27.01 -3.84 -11.50
C GLU A 259 -28.43 -3.70 -10.90
N PHE A 260 -29.31 -2.92 -11.52
CA PHE A 260 -30.64 -2.61 -10.98
C PHE A 260 -31.73 -3.45 -11.63
N ASP A 261 -32.44 -4.24 -10.82
CA ASP A 261 -33.73 -4.80 -11.18
C ASP A 261 -34.85 -3.85 -10.69
N LEU A 262 -35.26 -2.94 -11.58
CA LEU A 262 -36.24 -1.93 -11.25
C LEU A 262 -37.64 -2.53 -11.03
N LYS A 263 -37.97 -3.69 -11.65
CA LYS A 263 -39.25 -4.38 -11.44
C LYS A 263 -39.34 -4.99 -10.06
N ALA A 264 -38.25 -5.63 -9.61
CA ALA A 264 -38.16 -6.21 -8.27
C ALA A 264 -37.81 -5.18 -7.19
N ALA A 265 -37.48 -3.94 -7.57
CA ALA A 265 -36.95 -2.88 -6.70
C ALA A 265 -35.72 -3.37 -5.89
N VAL A 266 -34.70 -3.84 -6.61
CA VAL A 266 -33.46 -4.39 -6.03
C VAL A 266 -32.24 -3.87 -6.76
N TRP A 267 -31.23 -3.46 -6.02
CA TRP A 267 -29.89 -3.22 -6.52
C TRP A 267 -28.97 -4.38 -6.16
N ASN A 268 -28.42 -5.06 -7.15
CA ASN A 268 -27.57 -6.21 -7.01
C ASN A 268 -26.10 -5.81 -7.18
N ILE A 269 -25.37 -5.63 -6.09
CA ILE A 269 -23.95 -5.27 -6.12
C ILE A 269 -23.12 -6.56 -6.27
N PRO A 270 -22.32 -6.71 -7.33
CA PRO A 270 -21.53 -7.92 -7.57
C PRO A 270 -20.37 -8.03 -6.56
N ALA A 271 -19.88 -9.26 -6.37
CA ALA A 271 -18.91 -9.60 -5.32
C ALA A 271 -17.54 -8.89 -5.46
N ASP A 272 -17.11 -8.63 -6.68
CA ASP A 272 -15.85 -7.96 -7.00
C ASP A 272 -15.85 -6.47 -6.57
N ARG A 273 -17.03 -5.85 -6.51
CA ARG A 273 -17.22 -4.48 -6.03
C ARG A 273 -17.39 -4.38 -4.51
N MET A 274 -17.67 -5.50 -3.84
CA MET A 274 -17.88 -5.53 -2.39
C MET A 274 -16.58 -5.75 -1.62
N LYS A 275 -16.42 -5.02 -0.50
CA LYS A 275 -15.24 -5.14 0.37
C LYS A 275 -15.04 -6.58 0.90
N ALA A 276 -16.14 -7.28 1.19
CA ALA A 276 -16.13 -8.64 1.71
C ALA A 276 -16.08 -9.72 0.60
N SER A 277 -16.03 -9.33 -0.69
CA SER A 277 -16.03 -10.25 -1.84
C SER A 277 -17.22 -11.22 -1.85
N ARG A 278 -18.38 -10.73 -1.39
CA ARG A 278 -19.66 -11.44 -1.45
C ARG A 278 -20.69 -10.51 -2.10
N PRO A 279 -21.56 -11.00 -2.99
CA PRO A 279 -22.59 -10.16 -3.59
C PRO A 279 -23.52 -9.61 -2.52
N HIS A 280 -24.06 -8.42 -2.75
CA HIS A 280 -24.97 -7.79 -1.82
C HIS A 280 -26.20 -7.24 -2.54
N ARG A 281 -27.40 -7.60 -2.05
CA ARG A 281 -28.66 -7.10 -2.55
C ARG A 281 -29.15 -5.96 -1.65
N VAL A 282 -29.42 -4.80 -2.23
CA VAL A 282 -29.99 -3.64 -1.52
C VAL A 282 -31.44 -3.49 -1.95
N PRO A 283 -32.43 -3.62 -1.04
CA PRO A 283 -33.80 -3.34 -1.38
C PRO A 283 -33.99 -1.84 -1.57
N LEU A 284 -34.69 -1.46 -2.64
CA LEU A 284 -34.96 -0.08 -3.02
C LEU A 284 -36.33 0.32 -2.55
N ALA A 285 -36.40 1.32 -1.68
CA ALA A 285 -37.67 1.92 -1.27
C ALA A 285 -38.27 2.81 -2.39
N ALA A 286 -39.53 3.16 -2.30
CA ALA A 286 -40.25 3.95 -3.32
C ALA A 286 -39.55 5.28 -3.62
N GLN A 287 -39.01 5.94 -2.62
CA GLN A 287 -38.32 7.21 -2.76
C GLN A 287 -37.01 7.05 -3.55
N VAL A 288 -36.29 5.95 -3.33
CA VAL A 288 -35.07 5.63 -4.12
C VAL A 288 -35.46 5.34 -5.57
N MET A 289 -36.57 4.65 -5.80
CA MET A 289 -37.07 4.40 -7.16
C MET A 289 -37.43 5.72 -7.87
N THR A 290 -38.08 6.64 -7.17
CA THR A 290 -38.38 7.98 -7.70
C THR A 290 -37.11 8.77 -8.04
N LEU A 291 -36.08 8.67 -7.21
CA LEU A 291 -34.75 9.27 -7.51
C LEU A 291 -34.18 8.66 -8.79
N LEU A 292 -34.17 7.32 -8.93
CA LEU A 292 -33.63 6.62 -10.09
C LEU A 292 -34.37 6.97 -11.39
N GLU A 293 -35.67 7.15 -11.34
CA GLU A 293 -36.50 7.56 -12.50
C GLU A 293 -36.16 8.97 -13.00
N LYS A 294 -35.77 9.86 -12.09
CA LYS A 294 -35.35 11.24 -12.42
C LYS A 294 -33.92 11.36 -12.93
N LEU A 295 -33.10 10.33 -12.73
CA LEU A 295 -31.72 10.39 -13.18
C LEU A 295 -31.60 10.35 -14.70
N PRO A 296 -30.78 11.24 -15.28
CA PRO A 296 -30.53 11.21 -16.71
C PRO A 296 -29.73 9.96 -17.10
N ARG A 297 -30.08 9.40 -18.28
CA ARG A 297 -29.28 8.38 -18.95
C ARG A 297 -28.25 9.07 -19.83
N PHE A 298 -26.98 8.74 -19.64
CA PHE A 298 -25.89 9.34 -20.41
C PHE A 298 -25.46 8.38 -21.50
N GLU A 299 -25.35 8.87 -22.72
CA GLU A 299 -24.84 8.06 -23.85
C GLU A 299 -23.38 7.66 -23.61
N GLY A 300 -23.02 6.43 -24.01
CA GLY A 300 -21.65 5.90 -23.95
C GLY A 300 -21.18 5.49 -22.54
N THR A 301 -22.08 5.48 -21.53
CA THR A 301 -21.72 4.98 -20.20
C THR A 301 -22.89 4.24 -19.54
N GLU A 302 -22.57 3.16 -18.85
CA GLU A 302 -23.52 2.44 -17.99
C GLU A 302 -23.55 2.98 -16.54
N LEU A 303 -22.70 3.98 -16.22
CA LEU A 303 -22.63 4.52 -14.86
C LEU A 303 -23.96 5.21 -14.47
N LEU A 304 -24.42 4.93 -13.25
CA LEU A 304 -25.55 5.60 -12.66
C LEU A 304 -25.23 7.07 -12.34
N PHE A 305 -24.03 7.32 -11.82
CA PHE A 305 -23.53 8.63 -11.43
C PHE A 305 -22.20 8.95 -12.11
N PRO A 306 -22.20 9.28 -13.40
CA PRO A 306 -20.97 9.62 -14.10
C PRO A 306 -20.41 10.96 -13.61
N GLY A 307 -19.10 11.14 -13.77
CA GLY A 307 -18.41 12.40 -13.53
C GLY A 307 -18.66 13.41 -14.66
N ARG A 308 -17.98 14.54 -14.59
CA ARG A 308 -18.16 15.67 -15.52
C ARG A 308 -17.90 15.31 -16.99
N ASP A 309 -17.01 14.36 -17.26
CA ASP A 309 -16.68 13.87 -18.60
C ASP A 309 -17.69 12.85 -19.15
N GLY A 310 -18.67 12.43 -18.37
CA GLY A 310 -19.67 11.43 -18.73
C GLY A 310 -19.13 9.99 -18.79
N GLN A 311 -17.82 9.78 -18.78
CA GLN A 311 -17.19 8.47 -19.02
C GLN A 311 -16.64 7.82 -17.76
N LYS A 312 -16.21 8.62 -16.80
CA LYS A 312 -15.61 8.16 -15.54
C LYS A 312 -16.59 8.33 -14.39
N PRO A 313 -16.51 7.50 -13.34
CA PRO A 313 -17.33 7.71 -12.16
C PRO A 313 -16.95 9.01 -11.46
N LEU A 314 -17.86 9.52 -10.62
CA LEU A 314 -17.57 10.61 -9.70
C LEU A 314 -16.29 10.33 -8.90
N SER A 315 -15.50 11.36 -8.64
CA SER A 315 -14.28 11.23 -7.83
C SER A 315 -14.60 10.86 -6.38
N ASP A 316 -13.62 10.30 -5.65
CA ASP A 316 -13.78 9.97 -4.22
C ASP A 316 -14.17 11.19 -3.38
N MET A 317 -13.76 12.38 -3.80
CA MET A 317 -13.99 13.62 -3.09
C MET A 317 -15.27 14.34 -3.48
N SER A 318 -15.98 13.89 -4.53
CA SER A 318 -17.18 14.58 -5.04
C SER A 318 -18.27 14.75 -3.98
N LEU A 319 -18.58 13.68 -3.24
CA LEU A 319 -19.58 13.71 -2.18
C LEU A 319 -19.11 14.52 -0.97
N THR A 320 -17.83 14.39 -0.60
CA THR A 320 -17.23 15.17 0.49
C THR A 320 -17.20 16.67 0.16
N ALA A 321 -17.05 17.04 -1.12
CA ALA A 321 -17.06 18.43 -1.55
C ALA A 321 -18.43 19.08 -1.37
N ILE A 322 -19.54 18.32 -1.44
CA ILE A 322 -20.88 18.81 -1.14
C ILE A 322 -20.99 19.18 0.35
N MET A 323 -20.57 18.27 1.22
CA MET A 323 -20.57 18.49 2.68
C MET A 323 -19.73 19.72 3.05
N ARG A 324 -18.54 19.88 2.46
CA ARG A 324 -17.67 21.05 2.68
C ARG A 324 -18.31 22.37 2.22
N ARG A 325 -18.95 22.38 1.05
CA ARG A 325 -19.64 23.57 0.54
C ARG A 325 -20.81 23.97 1.44
N ALA A 326 -21.51 23.00 1.98
CA ALA A 326 -22.56 23.21 2.97
C ALA A 326 -21.99 23.55 4.38
N LYS A 327 -20.67 23.67 4.54
CA LYS A 327 -19.98 23.90 5.83
C LYS A 327 -20.33 22.90 6.92
N LEU A 328 -20.65 21.66 6.56
CA LEU A 328 -21.00 20.59 7.48
C LEU A 328 -19.72 19.86 7.94
N ALA A 329 -19.64 19.59 9.23
CA ALA A 329 -18.51 18.85 9.84
C ALA A 329 -18.59 17.34 9.60
N TYR A 330 -19.69 16.85 9.05
CA TYR A 330 -19.97 15.44 8.81
C TYR A 330 -19.33 14.93 7.52
N VAL A 331 -19.21 13.62 7.39
CA VAL A 331 -18.66 12.98 6.18
C VAL A 331 -19.68 12.01 5.56
N PRO A 332 -19.63 11.76 4.24
CA PRO A 332 -20.59 10.84 3.59
C PRO A 332 -20.66 9.47 4.24
N HIS A 333 -19.55 8.93 4.75
CA HIS A 333 -19.51 7.66 5.46
C HIS A 333 -20.26 7.70 6.80
N GLY A 334 -20.34 8.88 7.43
CA GLY A 334 -21.05 9.10 8.69
C GLY A 334 -22.55 8.81 8.62
N PHE A 335 -23.19 8.93 7.45
CA PHE A 335 -24.62 8.58 7.29
C PHE A 335 -24.92 7.11 7.55
N ARG A 336 -23.93 6.23 7.39
CA ARG A 336 -24.09 4.83 7.78
C ARG A 336 -24.14 4.66 9.31
N SER A 337 -23.42 5.50 10.05
CA SER A 337 -23.55 5.57 11.51
C SER A 337 -24.90 6.15 11.90
N THR A 338 -25.35 7.24 11.28
CA THR A 338 -26.67 7.81 11.50
C THR A 338 -27.80 6.80 11.26
N PHE A 339 -27.76 6.05 10.16
CA PHE A 339 -28.68 4.95 9.89
C PHE A 339 -28.61 3.86 10.97
N SER A 340 -27.42 3.47 11.40
CA SER A 340 -27.20 2.48 12.45
C SER A 340 -27.79 2.94 13.78
N ASP A 341 -27.55 4.19 14.16
CA ASP A 341 -28.01 4.79 15.40
C ASP A 341 -29.54 4.94 15.38
N TRP A 342 -30.10 5.44 14.27
CA TRP A 342 -31.58 5.50 14.09
C TRP A 342 -32.21 4.11 14.22
N THR A 343 -31.64 3.10 13.56
CA THR A 343 -32.16 1.74 13.65
C THR A 343 -32.14 1.22 15.08
N ALA A 344 -31.07 1.49 15.82
CA ALA A 344 -30.90 1.02 17.19
C ALA A 344 -31.79 1.77 18.20
N GLU A 345 -31.97 3.09 18.04
CA GLU A 345 -32.58 3.96 19.01
C GLU A 345 -34.07 4.22 18.74
N ARG A 346 -34.48 4.17 17.46
CA ARG A 346 -35.82 4.58 17.05
C ARG A 346 -36.66 3.43 16.46
N THR A 347 -36.13 2.20 16.44
CA THR A 347 -36.85 1.05 15.86
C THR A 347 -36.69 -0.21 16.70
N ALA A 348 -37.58 -1.19 16.44
CA ALA A 348 -37.50 -2.52 17.06
C ALA A 348 -36.84 -3.59 16.15
N TYR A 349 -36.13 -3.20 15.09
CA TYR A 349 -35.46 -4.16 14.21
C TYR A 349 -34.31 -4.85 14.93
N PRO A 350 -34.18 -6.18 14.79
CA PRO A 350 -33.02 -6.90 15.32
C PRO A 350 -31.70 -6.37 14.76
N SER A 351 -30.66 -6.37 15.58
CA SER A 351 -29.33 -5.88 15.19
C SER A 351 -28.78 -6.55 13.93
N GLU A 352 -29.12 -7.84 13.71
CA GLU A 352 -28.69 -8.57 12.53
C GLU A 352 -29.26 -8.00 11.22
N VAL A 353 -30.49 -7.50 11.24
CA VAL A 353 -31.12 -6.87 10.06
C VAL A 353 -30.37 -5.61 9.69
N ARG A 354 -30.00 -4.79 10.69
CA ARG A 354 -29.18 -3.59 10.55
C ARG A 354 -27.80 -3.92 9.99
N GLU A 355 -27.10 -4.87 10.61
CA GLU A 355 -25.73 -5.24 10.16
C GLU A 355 -25.74 -5.81 8.74
N MET A 356 -26.76 -6.61 8.38
CA MET A 356 -26.92 -7.10 7.00
C MET A 356 -27.27 -5.97 6.01
N ALA A 357 -28.08 -4.98 6.40
CA ALA A 357 -28.36 -3.82 5.56
C ALA A 357 -27.06 -3.03 5.27
N LEU A 358 -26.19 -2.95 6.26
CA LEU A 358 -24.88 -2.30 6.14
C LEU A 358 -23.80 -3.18 5.45
N ALA A 359 -24.13 -4.38 5.00
CA ALA A 359 -23.17 -5.36 4.46
C ALA A 359 -21.94 -5.56 5.39
N HIS A 360 -22.22 -5.71 6.69
CA HIS A 360 -21.24 -6.09 7.69
C HIS A 360 -21.20 -7.60 7.88
N SER A 361 -20.07 -8.13 8.31
CA SER A 361 -19.97 -9.52 8.72
C SER A 361 -20.62 -9.69 10.08
N ILE A 362 -21.58 -10.62 10.20
CA ILE A 362 -22.31 -10.88 11.45
C ILE A 362 -21.72 -12.13 12.08
N GLY A 363 -21.38 -12.03 13.38
CA GLY A 363 -20.98 -13.17 14.22
C GLY A 363 -19.58 -13.72 14.00
N ASN A 364 -19.19 -14.67 14.84
CA ASN A 364 -17.99 -15.49 14.70
C ASN A 364 -18.18 -16.47 13.53
N GLY A 365 -17.08 -16.93 12.92
CA GLY A 365 -17.12 -17.75 11.70
C GLY A 365 -18.10 -18.96 11.75
N THR A 366 -18.43 -19.45 12.92
CA THR A 366 -19.39 -20.54 13.16
C THR A 366 -20.84 -20.11 12.88
N ASP A 367 -21.27 -18.93 13.36
CA ASP A 367 -22.62 -18.42 13.13
C ASP A 367 -22.86 -18.05 11.65
N ALA A 368 -21.82 -17.57 10.98
CA ALA A 368 -21.87 -17.25 9.56
C ALA A 368 -22.08 -18.50 8.68
N ALA A 369 -21.60 -19.67 9.11
CA ALA A 369 -21.73 -20.94 8.38
C ALA A 369 -23.17 -21.49 8.40
N TYR A 370 -23.93 -21.19 9.44
CA TYR A 370 -25.34 -21.66 9.58
C TYR A 370 -26.35 -20.72 8.92
N ARG A 371 -25.98 -19.49 8.59
CA ARG A 371 -26.89 -18.49 7.95
C ARG A 371 -26.83 -18.57 6.44
N ARG A 372 -27.85 -19.15 5.83
CA ARG A 372 -27.99 -19.21 4.37
C ARG A 372 -28.77 -18.02 3.78
N GLY A 373 -29.60 -17.35 4.58
CA GLY A 373 -30.42 -16.21 4.14
C GLY A 373 -29.80 -14.85 4.47
N ASP A 374 -30.15 -13.85 3.67
CA ASP A 374 -29.67 -12.44 3.81
C ASP A 374 -30.71 -11.52 4.45
N LEU A 375 -31.79 -12.06 5.03
CA LEU A 375 -32.90 -11.34 5.66
C LEU A 375 -33.53 -10.28 4.73
N PHE A 376 -33.60 -10.55 3.43
CA PHE A 376 -33.95 -9.57 2.41
C PHE A 376 -35.29 -8.87 2.69
N ASP A 377 -36.35 -9.61 3.02
CA ASP A 377 -37.69 -9.03 3.27
C ASP A 377 -37.69 -8.15 4.52
N LYS A 378 -37.00 -8.58 5.59
CA LYS A 378 -36.85 -7.74 6.78
C LYS A 378 -36.11 -6.45 6.47
N ARG A 379 -35.04 -6.53 5.65
CA ARG A 379 -34.29 -5.35 5.19
C ARG A 379 -35.11 -4.46 4.28
N ARG A 380 -36.02 -5.02 3.48
CA ARG A 380 -36.98 -4.24 2.66
C ARG A 380 -37.86 -3.36 3.54
N HIS A 381 -38.39 -3.89 4.63
CA HIS A 381 -39.16 -3.10 5.59
C HIS A 381 -38.30 -2.05 6.28
N LEU A 382 -37.12 -2.41 6.76
CA LEU A 382 -36.19 -1.47 7.38
C LEU A 382 -35.82 -0.30 6.47
N MET A 383 -35.47 -0.56 5.19
CA MET A 383 -35.11 0.49 4.24
C MET A 383 -36.28 1.40 3.87
N ARG A 384 -37.50 0.86 3.76
CA ARG A 384 -38.70 1.65 3.58
C ARG A 384 -38.93 2.58 4.77
N ASP A 385 -38.83 2.07 5.99
CA ASP A 385 -39.05 2.85 7.19
C ASP A 385 -37.98 3.92 7.39
N TRP A 386 -36.74 3.62 7.00
CA TRP A 386 -35.65 4.60 6.97
C TRP A 386 -35.91 5.74 5.99
N THR A 387 -36.25 5.43 4.74
CA THR A 387 -36.55 6.47 3.75
C THR A 387 -37.79 7.30 4.10
N ASN A 388 -38.82 6.68 4.67
CA ASN A 388 -39.95 7.42 5.18
C ASN A 388 -39.54 8.37 6.31
N PHE A 389 -38.72 7.94 7.24
CA PHE A 389 -38.23 8.76 8.34
C PHE A 389 -37.45 9.98 7.86
N ILE A 390 -36.52 9.81 6.91
CA ILE A 390 -35.70 10.93 6.43
C ILE A 390 -36.42 11.91 5.51
N GLU A 391 -37.58 11.53 4.97
CA GLU A 391 -38.45 12.42 4.15
C GLU A 391 -39.55 13.11 4.94
N LEU A 392 -39.92 12.57 6.09
CA LEU A 392 -40.93 13.22 6.94
C LEU A 392 -40.30 14.30 7.82
N PRO A 393 -40.92 15.46 7.97
CA PRO A 393 -40.47 16.46 8.93
C PRO A 393 -40.42 15.84 10.34
N PRO A 394 -39.39 16.21 11.16
CA PRO A 394 -39.38 15.80 12.55
C PRO A 394 -40.69 16.21 13.20
N ALA A 395 -41.30 15.29 13.96
CA ALA A 395 -42.51 15.59 14.68
C ALA A 395 -42.27 16.82 15.58
N MET A 396 -42.88 17.95 15.24
CA MET A 396 -42.85 19.13 16.09
C MET A 396 -43.55 18.78 17.40
N GLY A 397 -42.91 19.02 18.54
CA GLY A 397 -43.41 18.68 19.88
C GLY A 397 -44.82 19.15 20.12
N ASP A 398 -45.48 18.56 21.09
CA ASP A 398 -46.79 18.79 21.69
C ASP A 398 -48.04 18.23 20.99
N ASN A 399 -47.98 17.73 19.75
CA ASN A 399 -49.14 17.12 19.09
C ASN A 399 -49.01 15.62 18.77
N VAL A 400 -48.09 14.93 19.38
CA VAL A 400 -48.02 13.47 19.28
C VAL A 400 -48.98 12.86 20.29
N VAL A 401 -50.20 12.56 19.85
CA VAL A 401 -51.13 11.75 20.64
C VAL A 401 -50.64 10.30 20.57
N PRO A 402 -50.26 9.68 21.69
CA PRO A 402 -49.88 8.26 21.68
C PRO A 402 -51.15 7.47 21.31
N ILE A 403 -51.04 6.63 20.26
CA ILE A 403 -52.10 5.66 19.94
C ILE A 403 -52.08 4.60 21.04
N HIS A 404 -52.90 4.82 22.06
CA HIS A 404 -53.18 3.77 23.04
C HIS A 404 -53.94 2.65 22.33
N LYS A 405 -53.44 1.42 22.45
CA LYS A 405 -54.23 0.23 22.09
C LYS A 405 -55.56 0.33 22.79
N ALA A 406 -56.65 0.33 22.00
CA ALA A 406 -57.94 0.00 22.53
C ALA A 406 -57.86 -1.38 23.19
N ALA A 407 -58.38 -1.47 24.41
CA ALA A 407 -58.43 -2.67 25.24
C ALA A 407 -59.18 -3.81 24.55
#